data_8a8e1101461e6b55726ff7c506c64b5a
#
_entry.id   8a8e1101461e6b55726ff7c506c64b5a
#
_cell.length_a   1.000
_cell.length_b   1.000
_cell.length_c   1.000
_cell.angle_alpha   90.00
_cell.angle_beta   90.00
_cell.angle_gamma   90.00
#
_symmetry.space_group_name_H-M   'P 1'
#
loop_
_entity.id
_entity.type
_entity.pdbx_description
1 polymer ?
#
loop_
_entity_poly.entity_id
_entity_poly.type
_entity_poly.pdbx_seq_one_letter_code
_entity_poly.pdbx_strand_id
1 'polypeptide(L)'
;MRLEYFQLIDRIIDIDIGGRKLRAEATVPTTSTIFEGHFPGHPLMPGVLLMEAMAQSSGWLIIALTRFDRMPFLAAFKQAKLRTFVTPGQTLSLTAEIVHEGSGFTITKAAVRIEDRLICDAEITFRLVEFPSPEFRVNMEKVADAIAFPREVLAHG
;
A
#
# COMPACT_ATOMS: atom_id res chain seq x y z
N MET A 1 -11.59 1.32 -2.45
CA MET A 1 -10.66 0.51 -3.30
C MET A 1 -11.39 -0.12 -4.48
N ARG A 2 -10.64 -0.52 -5.49
CA ARG A 2 -11.15 -1.18 -6.70
C ARG A 2 -10.33 -2.45 -6.91
N LEU A 3 -10.85 -3.57 -6.41
CA LEU A 3 -10.08 -4.82 -6.31
C LEU A 3 -9.67 -5.38 -7.68
N GLU A 4 -10.56 -5.31 -8.67
CA GLU A 4 -10.32 -5.80 -10.04
C GLU A 4 -9.21 -5.02 -10.77
N TYR A 5 -8.92 -3.81 -10.32
CA TYR A 5 -7.89 -2.94 -10.88
C TYR A 5 -6.63 -2.85 -9.99
N PHE A 6 -6.56 -3.64 -8.93
CA PHE A 6 -5.48 -3.58 -7.94
C PHE A 6 -5.26 -2.17 -7.37
N GLN A 7 -6.33 -1.39 -7.24
CA GLN A 7 -6.32 -0.08 -6.57
C GLN A 7 -6.78 -0.27 -5.13
N LEU A 8 -5.85 -0.53 -4.24
CA LEU A 8 -6.13 -0.94 -2.87
C LEU A 8 -5.96 0.19 -1.85
N ILE A 9 -5.63 1.40 -2.31
CA ILE A 9 -5.59 2.62 -1.52
C ILE A 9 -6.60 3.60 -2.11
N ASP A 10 -7.48 4.14 -1.28
CA ASP A 10 -8.39 5.19 -1.70
C ASP A 10 -7.78 6.57 -1.50
N ARG A 11 -7.07 6.75 -0.38
CA ARG A 11 -6.49 8.04 -0.04
C ARG A 11 -5.26 7.89 0.85
N ILE A 12 -4.22 8.64 0.54
CA ILE A 12 -3.11 8.88 1.47
C ILE A 12 -3.56 9.98 2.45
N ILE A 13 -3.46 9.69 3.74
CA ILE A 13 -3.85 10.62 4.82
C ILE A 13 -2.68 11.52 5.18
N ASP A 14 -1.47 10.94 5.24
CA ASP A 14 -0.28 11.63 5.68
C ASP A 14 0.99 10.90 5.27
N ILE A 15 2.05 11.67 4.95
CA ILE A 15 3.41 11.17 4.76
C ILE A 15 4.35 12.02 5.60
N ASP A 16 4.93 11.43 6.61
CA ASP A 16 5.99 12.00 7.42
C ASP A 16 7.36 11.61 6.83
N ILE A 17 7.98 12.51 6.09
CA ILE A 17 9.29 12.29 5.46
C ILE A 17 10.37 12.11 6.53
N GLY A 18 10.38 12.96 7.58
CA GLY A 18 11.36 12.90 8.66
C GLY A 18 11.23 11.64 9.51
N GLY A 19 10.01 11.27 9.85
CA GLY A 19 9.68 10.05 10.58
C GLY A 19 9.63 8.81 9.70
N ARG A 20 9.70 8.96 8.37
CA ARG A 20 9.73 7.87 7.38
C ARG A 20 8.51 6.96 7.49
N LYS A 21 7.33 7.57 7.60
CA LYS A 21 6.04 6.89 7.81
C LYS A 21 5.00 7.38 6.84
N LEU A 22 4.07 6.48 6.54
CA LEU A 22 2.89 6.80 5.74
C LEU A 22 1.64 6.24 6.43
N ARG A 23 0.56 7.01 6.35
CA ARG A 23 -0.79 6.56 6.68
C ARG A 23 -1.70 6.72 5.48
N ALA A 24 -2.48 5.70 5.20
CA ALA A 24 -3.48 5.70 4.14
C ALA A 24 -4.77 5.02 4.61
N GLU A 25 -5.81 5.18 3.81
CA GLU A 25 -7.13 4.65 4.09
C GLU A 25 -7.71 4.02 2.83
N ALA A 26 -8.47 2.96 3.01
CA ALA A 26 -9.22 2.33 1.94
C ALA A 26 -10.47 1.64 2.48
N THR A 27 -11.58 1.72 1.75
CA THR A 27 -12.82 1.01 2.09
C THR A 27 -12.99 -0.18 1.16
N VAL A 28 -13.19 -1.35 1.75
CA VAL A 28 -13.49 -2.57 1.00
C VAL A 28 -14.82 -2.39 0.27
N PRO A 29 -14.88 -2.59 -1.06
CA PRO A 29 -16.12 -2.40 -1.80
C PRO A 29 -17.21 -3.35 -1.30
N THR A 30 -18.46 -2.92 -1.38
CA THR A 30 -19.61 -3.77 -1.01
C THR A 30 -19.89 -4.85 -2.04
N THR A 31 -19.46 -4.64 -3.28
CA THR A 31 -19.60 -5.59 -4.39
C THR A 31 -18.31 -5.68 -5.17
N SER A 32 -17.96 -6.89 -5.61
CA SER A 32 -16.80 -7.16 -6.45
C SER A 32 -16.95 -8.57 -7.06
N THR A 33 -16.48 -8.77 -8.28
CA THR A 33 -16.43 -10.09 -8.90
C THR A 33 -15.53 -11.05 -8.11
N ILE A 34 -14.54 -10.54 -7.37
CA ILE A 34 -13.69 -11.34 -6.47
C ILE A 34 -14.53 -12.03 -5.39
N PHE A 35 -15.55 -11.37 -4.87
CA PHE A 35 -16.43 -11.92 -3.83
C PHE A 35 -17.35 -13.02 -4.33
N GLU A 36 -17.61 -13.10 -5.63
CA GLU A 36 -18.38 -14.20 -6.23
C GLU A 36 -17.67 -15.55 -6.05
N GLY A 37 -16.34 -15.55 -6.08
CA GLY A 37 -15.52 -16.74 -5.85
C GLY A 37 -14.94 -16.85 -4.44
N HIS A 38 -14.84 -15.73 -3.70
CA HIS A 38 -14.17 -15.71 -2.39
C HIS A 38 -15.04 -15.12 -1.26
N PHE A 39 -16.08 -15.79 -0.79
CA PHE A 39 -16.61 -17.08 -1.21
C PHE A 39 -18.09 -16.94 -1.60
N PRO A 40 -18.67 -17.84 -2.42
CA PRO A 40 -20.08 -17.77 -2.79
C PRO A 40 -21.00 -17.67 -1.57
N GLY A 41 -21.83 -16.60 -1.51
CA GLY A 41 -22.71 -16.33 -0.38
C GLY A 41 -22.04 -15.90 0.93
N HIS A 42 -20.70 -15.80 0.95
CA HIS A 42 -19.91 -15.45 2.13
C HIS A 42 -18.69 -14.58 1.75
N PRO A 43 -18.91 -13.34 1.33
CA PRO A 43 -17.86 -12.50 0.78
C PRO A 43 -16.82 -12.14 1.84
N LEU A 44 -15.56 -12.43 1.55
CA LEU A 44 -14.41 -12.08 2.37
C LEU A 44 -13.33 -11.43 1.51
N MET A 45 -12.70 -10.41 2.05
CA MET A 45 -11.52 -9.82 1.43
C MET A 45 -10.37 -10.84 1.42
N PRO A 46 -9.81 -11.20 0.26
CA PRO A 46 -8.69 -12.12 0.23
C PRO A 46 -7.48 -11.59 1.01
N GLY A 47 -6.90 -12.42 1.86
CA GLY A 47 -5.74 -12.05 2.67
C GLY A 47 -4.54 -11.60 1.84
N VAL A 48 -4.34 -12.18 0.66
CA VAL A 48 -3.28 -11.77 -0.27
C VAL A 48 -3.48 -10.35 -0.80
N LEU A 49 -4.71 -9.87 -0.90
CA LEU A 49 -5.00 -8.48 -1.29
C LEU A 49 -4.78 -7.51 -0.11
N LEU A 50 -4.91 -7.95 1.13
CA LEU A 50 -4.47 -7.17 2.29
C LEU A 50 -2.95 -7.02 2.31
N MET A 51 -2.22 -8.07 1.94
CA MET A 51 -0.77 -7.98 1.75
C MET A 51 -0.40 -7.02 0.63
N GLU A 52 -1.11 -7.06 -0.49
CA GLU A 52 -0.92 -6.10 -1.59
C GLU A 52 -1.21 -4.66 -1.16
N ALA A 53 -2.27 -4.41 -0.38
CA ALA A 53 -2.55 -3.08 0.18
C ALA A 53 -1.39 -2.56 1.06
N MET A 54 -0.78 -3.43 1.86
CA MET A 54 0.42 -3.11 2.64
C MET A 54 1.61 -2.81 1.73
N ALA A 55 1.80 -3.58 0.65
CA ALA A 55 2.87 -3.35 -0.31
C ALA A 55 2.68 -2.02 -1.05
N GLN A 56 1.47 -1.68 -1.47
CA GLN A 56 1.17 -0.39 -2.10
C GLN A 56 1.44 0.78 -1.15
N SER A 57 1.01 0.69 0.11
CA SER A 57 1.28 1.73 1.12
C SER A 57 2.77 1.95 1.33
N SER A 58 3.54 0.86 1.43
CA SER A 58 5.00 0.90 1.52
C SER A 58 5.64 1.48 0.26
N GLY A 59 5.14 1.08 -0.91
CA GLY A 59 5.61 1.57 -2.20
C GLY A 59 5.43 3.09 -2.34
N TRP A 60 4.29 3.63 -1.95
CA TRP A 60 4.06 5.08 -1.98
C TRP A 60 4.96 5.86 -1.01
N LEU A 61 5.26 5.29 0.15
CA LEU A 61 6.24 5.86 1.06
C LEU A 61 7.63 5.92 0.42
N ILE A 62 8.07 4.84 -0.21
CA ILE A 62 9.36 4.77 -0.91
C ILE A 62 9.40 5.76 -2.08
N ILE A 63 8.33 5.86 -2.88
CA ILE A 63 8.21 6.83 -3.98
C ILE A 63 8.33 8.27 -3.45
N ALA A 64 7.69 8.58 -2.33
CA ALA A 64 7.82 9.89 -1.69
C ALA A 64 9.26 10.19 -1.27
N LEU A 65 9.91 9.26 -0.57
CA LEU A 65 11.29 9.41 -0.09
C LEU A 65 12.30 9.50 -1.23
N THR A 66 12.08 8.81 -2.34
CA THR A 66 12.92 8.89 -3.54
C THR A 66 12.48 9.98 -4.53
N ARG A 67 11.44 10.77 -4.20
CA ARG A 67 10.91 11.85 -5.05
C ARG A 67 10.60 11.40 -6.48
N PHE A 68 9.96 10.25 -6.64
CA PHE A 68 9.69 9.62 -7.93
C PHE A 68 10.96 9.33 -8.77
N ASP A 69 12.15 9.22 -8.15
CA ASP A 69 13.36 8.82 -8.88
C ASP A 69 13.46 7.30 -9.04
N ARG A 70 12.94 6.54 -8.09
CA ARG A 70 12.99 5.09 -8.09
C ARG A 70 11.61 4.46 -7.94
N MET A 71 11.46 3.33 -8.61
CA MET A 71 10.29 2.47 -8.49
C MET A 71 10.56 1.34 -7.49
N PRO A 72 9.72 1.18 -6.45
CA PRO A 72 9.81 0.04 -5.54
C PRO A 72 9.25 -1.21 -6.22
N PHE A 73 10.10 -2.22 -6.36
CA PHE A 73 9.72 -3.53 -6.86
C PHE A 73 9.61 -4.51 -5.68
N LEU A 74 8.43 -5.08 -5.47
CA LEU A 74 8.19 -6.04 -4.38
C LEU A 74 9.07 -7.27 -4.55
N ALA A 75 9.91 -7.55 -3.57
CA ALA A 75 10.85 -8.67 -3.60
C ALA A 75 10.48 -9.79 -2.64
N ALA A 76 10.03 -9.47 -1.41
CA ALA A 76 9.71 -10.47 -0.42
C ALA A 76 8.78 -9.95 0.67
N PHE A 77 7.97 -10.85 1.20
CA PHE A 77 7.30 -10.69 2.49
C PHE A 77 7.98 -11.57 3.53
N LYS A 78 8.14 -11.03 4.73
CA LYS A 78 8.58 -11.79 5.90
C LYS A 78 7.58 -11.60 7.04
N GLN A 79 7.39 -12.64 7.83
CA GLN A 79 6.56 -12.61 9.04
C GLN A 79 5.15 -12.06 8.82
N ALA A 80 4.58 -12.26 7.63
CA ALA A 80 3.21 -11.85 7.37
C ALA A 80 2.23 -12.62 8.26
N LYS A 81 1.42 -11.87 9.01
CA LYS A 81 0.41 -12.42 9.92
C LYS A 81 -0.95 -11.83 9.60
N LEU A 82 -1.88 -12.70 9.24
CA LEU A 82 -3.29 -12.38 9.04
C LEU A 82 -4.07 -12.95 10.24
N ARG A 83 -4.78 -12.09 10.98
CA ARG A 83 -5.35 -12.45 12.29
C ARG A 83 -6.84 -12.64 12.28
N THR A 84 -7.54 -12.01 11.33
CA THR A 84 -8.99 -12.08 11.24
C THR A 84 -9.46 -11.80 9.81
N PHE A 85 -10.70 -12.13 9.55
CA PHE A 85 -11.35 -11.84 8.28
C PHE A 85 -11.69 -10.36 8.13
N VAL A 86 -11.70 -9.90 6.90
CA VAL A 86 -12.18 -8.58 6.51
C VAL A 86 -13.34 -8.76 5.55
N THR A 87 -14.42 -8.03 5.81
CA THR A 87 -15.68 -8.14 5.06
C THR A 87 -15.94 -6.88 4.21
N PRO A 88 -16.78 -6.99 3.18
CA PRO A 88 -17.20 -5.82 2.39
C PRO A 88 -17.72 -4.67 3.26
N GLY A 89 -17.41 -3.44 2.85
CA GLY A 89 -17.84 -2.21 3.52
C GLY A 89 -16.96 -1.76 4.68
N GLN A 90 -16.04 -2.58 5.16
CA GLN A 90 -15.12 -2.18 6.24
C GLN A 90 -14.06 -1.20 5.72
N THR A 91 -13.76 -0.19 6.54
CA THR A 91 -12.70 0.78 6.26
C THR A 91 -11.40 0.35 6.93
N LEU A 92 -10.35 0.30 6.13
CA LEU A 92 -9.00 -0.10 6.52
C LEU A 92 -8.13 1.13 6.76
N SER A 93 -7.44 1.18 7.89
CA SER A 93 -6.31 2.07 8.12
C SER A 93 -5.02 1.32 7.78
N LEU A 94 -4.26 1.89 6.86
CA LEU A 94 -3.01 1.34 6.34
C LEU A 94 -1.84 2.18 6.87
N THR A 95 -0.83 1.52 7.41
CA THR A 95 0.39 2.19 7.86
C THR A 95 1.61 1.51 7.26
N ALA A 96 2.62 2.30 6.91
CA ALA A 96 3.92 1.82 6.48
C ALA A 96 5.02 2.64 7.16
N GLU A 97 6.13 2.01 7.50
CA GLU A 97 7.30 2.62 8.10
C GLU A 97 8.56 1.99 7.51
N ILE A 98 9.55 2.81 7.13
CA ILE A 98 10.87 2.30 6.74
C ILE A 98 11.60 1.84 7.99
N VAL A 99 12.09 0.60 7.98
CA VAL A 99 12.89 0.05 9.08
C VAL A 99 14.32 -0.20 8.69
N HIS A 100 14.63 -0.32 7.41
CA HIS A 100 15.99 -0.45 6.91
C HIS A 100 16.11 0.03 5.48
N GLU A 101 17.22 0.69 5.17
CA GLU A 101 17.64 1.00 3.80
C GLU A 101 19.03 0.44 3.56
N GLY A 102 19.16 -0.25 2.43
CA GLY A 102 20.41 -0.78 1.94
C GLY A 102 20.72 -0.25 0.55
N SER A 103 21.82 -0.71 -0.02
CA SER A 103 22.19 -0.37 -1.39
C SER A 103 21.22 -1.05 -2.37
N GLY A 104 20.29 -0.25 -2.93
CA GLY A 104 19.30 -0.71 -3.92
C GLY A 104 18.13 -1.51 -3.36
N PHE A 105 17.93 -1.53 -2.06
CA PHE A 105 16.76 -2.14 -1.43
C PHE A 105 16.29 -1.38 -0.19
N THR A 106 15.02 -1.58 0.15
CA THR A 106 14.39 -0.98 1.32
C THR A 106 13.52 -2.01 2.00
N ILE A 107 13.51 -2.03 3.34
CA ILE A 107 12.63 -2.87 4.14
C ILE A 107 11.64 -1.97 4.88
N THR A 108 10.37 -2.33 4.79
CA THR A 108 9.28 -1.65 5.49
C THR A 108 8.62 -2.59 6.49
N LYS A 109 8.05 -2.03 7.54
CA LYS A 109 6.97 -2.66 8.32
C LYS A 109 5.67 -2.01 7.93
N ALA A 110 4.67 -2.82 7.63
CA ALA A 110 3.36 -2.34 7.27
C ALA A 110 2.28 -3.07 8.06
N ALA A 111 1.17 -2.40 8.28
CA ALA A 111 0.03 -2.95 9.02
C ALA A 111 -1.29 -2.45 8.47
N VAL A 112 -2.31 -3.27 8.62
CA VAL A 112 -3.72 -2.95 8.38
C VAL A 112 -4.47 -3.03 9.69
N ARG A 113 -5.26 -2.00 9.97
CA ARG A 113 -6.18 -1.95 11.11
C ARG A 113 -7.60 -1.64 10.66
N ILE A 114 -8.56 -2.13 11.41
CA ILE A 114 -9.94 -1.67 11.38
C ILE A 114 -10.21 -1.06 12.74
N GLU A 115 -10.54 0.23 12.76
CA GLU A 115 -10.50 1.02 13.98
C GLU A 115 -9.11 0.87 14.63
N ASP A 116 -9.00 0.50 15.91
CA ASP A 116 -7.71 0.27 16.56
C ASP A 116 -7.24 -1.19 16.53
N ARG A 117 -8.05 -2.10 15.97
CA ARG A 117 -7.73 -3.52 15.92
C ARG A 117 -6.75 -3.86 14.80
N LEU A 118 -5.63 -4.45 15.16
CA LEU A 118 -4.66 -4.97 14.18
C LEU A 118 -5.23 -6.19 13.44
N ILE A 119 -5.36 -6.08 12.12
CA ILE A 119 -5.90 -7.12 11.23
C ILE A 119 -4.78 -7.95 10.63
N CYS A 120 -3.78 -7.29 10.06
CA CYS A 120 -2.59 -7.96 9.55
C CYS A 120 -1.38 -7.03 9.62
N ASP A 121 -0.20 -7.61 9.59
CA ASP A 121 1.07 -6.91 9.50
C ASP A 121 2.12 -7.77 8.80
N ALA A 122 3.13 -7.14 8.26
CA ALA A 122 4.25 -7.80 7.61
C ALA A 122 5.50 -6.92 7.60
N GLU A 123 6.65 -7.57 7.47
CA GLU A 123 7.87 -6.95 6.99
C GLU A 123 7.99 -7.19 5.49
N ILE A 124 8.26 -6.14 4.72
CA ILE A 124 8.24 -6.20 3.25
C ILE A 124 9.56 -5.65 2.72
N THR A 125 10.20 -6.41 1.84
CA THR A 125 11.44 -6.02 1.17
C THR A 125 11.12 -5.57 -0.25
N PHE A 126 11.63 -4.39 -0.64
CA PHE A 126 11.55 -3.85 -1.99
C PHE A 126 12.96 -3.68 -2.57
N ARG A 127 13.09 -3.98 -3.84
CA ARG A 127 14.23 -3.53 -4.66
C ARG A 127 13.89 -2.18 -5.27
N LEU A 128 14.85 -1.28 -5.27
CA LEU A 128 14.72 0.03 -5.91
C LEU A 128 15.27 -0.06 -7.33
N VAL A 129 14.39 0.10 -8.30
CA VAL A 129 14.74 0.02 -9.73
C VAL A 129 14.41 1.32 -10.43
N GLU A 130 14.93 1.51 -11.63
CA GLU A 130 14.49 2.61 -12.49
C GLU A 130 13.06 2.37 -12.98
N PHE A 131 12.35 3.45 -13.28
CA PHE A 131 11.06 3.32 -13.95
C PHE A 131 11.25 2.70 -15.34
N PRO A 132 10.41 1.73 -15.74
CA PRO A 132 10.56 1.03 -17.03
C PRO A 132 10.50 1.94 -18.24
N SER A 133 9.74 3.04 -18.15
CA SER A 133 9.65 4.07 -19.18
C SER A 133 9.16 5.40 -18.59
N PRO A 134 9.38 6.53 -19.30
CA PRO A 134 8.81 7.81 -18.91
C PRO A 134 7.28 7.79 -18.79
N GLU A 135 6.59 7.08 -19.69
CA GLU A 135 5.13 6.93 -19.67
C GLU A 135 4.65 6.20 -18.42
N PHE A 136 5.39 5.18 -17.97
CA PHE A 136 5.07 4.47 -16.74
C PHE A 136 5.14 5.43 -15.54
N ARG A 137 6.17 6.25 -15.46
CA ARG A 137 6.30 7.27 -14.41
C ARG A 137 5.12 8.25 -14.44
N VAL A 138 4.77 8.76 -15.60
CA VAL A 138 3.61 9.68 -15.78
C VAL A 138 2.31 9.02 -15.32
N ASN A 139 2.11 7.74 -15.61
CA ASN A 139 0.93 7.01 -15.15
C ASN A 139 0.93 6.85 -13.62
N MET A 140 2.07 6.58 -13.01
CA MET A 140 2.18 6.53 -11.55
C MET A 140 1.89 7.90 -10.90
N GLU A 141 2.28 9.00 -11.52
CA GLU A 141 1.94 10.34 -11.05
C GLU A 141 0.44 10.62 -11.12
N LYS A 142 -0.27 10.13 -12.15
CA LYS A 142 -1.74 10.20 -12.23
C LYS A 142 -2.41 9.38 -11.13
N VAL A 143 -1.89 8.19 -10.84
CA VAL A 143 -2.38 7.38 -9.72
C VAL A 143 -2.16 8.10 -8.40
N ALA A 144 -1.01 8.75 -8.21
CA ALA A 144 -0.71 9.55 -7.02
C ALA A 144 -1.76 10.65 -6.81
N ASP A 145 -2.15 11.37 -7.87
CA ASP A 145 -3.18 12.41 -7.79
C ASP A 145 -4.55 11.82 -7.40
N ALA A 146 -4.89 10.65 -7.95
CA ALA A 146 -6.15 9.97 -7.66
C ALA A 146 -6.30 9.50 -6.21
N ILE A 147 -5.19 9.25 -5.51
CA ILE A 147 -5.16 8.84 -4.10
C ILE A 147 -4.77 9.97 -3.14
N ALA A 148 -4.86 11.21 -3.59
CA ALA A 148 -4.52 12.41 -2.82
C ALA A 148 -3.08 12.38 -2.25
N PHE A 149 -2.10 11.96 -3.05
CA PHE A 149 -0.70 12.00 -2.67
C PHE A 149 -0.28 13.45 -2.37
N PRO A 150 0.26 13.74 -1.18
CA PRO A 150 0.63 15.10 -0.79
C PRO A 150 1.89 15.56 -1.54
N ARG A 151 1.72 16.27 -2.65
CA ARG A 151 2.83 16.72 -3.52
C ARG A 151 3.82 17.63 -2.82
N GLU A 152 3.41 18.35 -1.79
CA GLU A 152 4.24 19.24 -0.97
C GLU A 152 5.40 18.50 -0.28
N VAL A 153 5.26 17.22 0.03
CA VAL A 153 6.33 16.41 0.65
C VAL A 153 7.55 16.26 -0.27
N LEU A 154 7.36 16.44 -1.58
CA LEU A 154 8.44 16.36 -2.57
C LEU A 154 9.33 17.62 -2.57
N ALA A 155 8.84 18.72 -2.01
CA ALA A 155 9.56 20.00 -1.94
C ALA A 155 10.45 20.12 -0.69
N HIS A 156 10.18 19.32 0.35
CA HIS A 156 10.85 19.40 1.64
C HIS A 156 11.85 18.24 1.81
N GLY A 157 13.08 18.46 1.37
CA GLY A 157 14.17 17.51 1.49
C GLY A 157 15.48 18.03 0.94
#